data_2deff9be7c6d16ac8f82c1c63101aea6
#
_entry.id   2deff9be7c6d16ac8f82c1c63101aea6
#
_cell.length_a   1.000
_cell.length_b   1.000
_cell.length_c   1.000
_cell.angle_alpha   90.00
_cell.angle_beta   90.00
_cell.angle_gamma   90.00
#
_symmetry.space_group_name_H-M   'P 1'
#
loop_
_entity.id
_entity.type
_entity.pdbx_description
1 polymer ?
#
loop_
_entity_poly.entity_id
_entity_poly.type
_entity_poly.pdbx_seq_one_letter_code
_entity_poly.pdbx_strand_id
1 'polypeptide(L)'
;MDMPFIRKAERKITVEDIQHILGSHFNETKYDPIGEGDPVDRRRYRSISLSRTAQSHILQVRPHATGTQAIQWIAFGIPTFSAYVPFFANANDTDESYKNVPQTMDFEHAFWLDEALAEIVEAHLTEFAEDDFAFIKEMHSWTRQKIHEVDLVSTQKSAEELTDFLTQQNHEIAQYCNQKTRELIFKLLTKGTELSKLTFKMDPNL
;
A
#
# COMPACT_ATOMS: atom_id res chain seq x y z
N MET A 1 30.97 12.95 -0.46
CA MET A 1 29.92 13.70 -1.17
C MET A 1 29.11 14.41 -0.11
N ASP A 2 29.21 15.73 -0.02
CA ASP A 2 28.46 16.51 0.98
C ASP A 2 27.05 16.74 0.45
N MET A 3 26.09 15.99 0.97
CA MET A 3 24.69 16.23 0.67
C MET A 3 24.18 17.36 1.57
N PRO A 4 23.49 18.37 1.03
CA PRO A 4 22.90 19.43 1.84
C PRO A 4 21.81 18.83 2.73
N PHE A 5 21.80 19.23 4.02
CA PHE A 5 20.79 18.78 4.99
C PHE A 5 19.38 19.24 4.61
N ILE A 6 19.28 20.43 4.00
CA ILE A 6 18.02 21.00 3.50
C ILE A 6 18.21 21.37 2.04
N ARG A 7 17.27 20.97 1.21
CA ARG A 7 17.21 21.35 -0.20
C ARG A 7 15.81 21.84 -0.55
N LYS A 8 15.72 22.92 -1.31
CA LYS A 8 14.45 23.42 -1.83
C LYS A 8 13.97 22.49 -2.95
N ALA A 9 12.71 22.05 -2.86
CA ALA A 9 12.10 21.28 -3.94
C ALA A 9 11.89 22.17 -5.18
N GLU A 10 12.10 21.61 -6.37
CA GLU A 10 11.93 22.29 -7.65
C GLU A 10 10.45 22.40 -8.05
N ARG A 11 9.61 21.52 -7.52
CA ARG A 11 8.15 21.49 -7.70
C ARG A 11 7.45 21.14 -6.38
N LYS A 12 6.13 21.27 -6.35
CA LYS A 12 5.35 20.81 -5.21
C LYS A 12 5.47 19.28 -5.08
N ILE A 13 5.74 18.82 -3.89
CA ILE A 13 5.78 17.40 -3.56
C ILE A 13 4.35 16.92 -3.33
N THR A 14 3.96 15.84 -4.01
CA THR A 14 2.65 15.21 -3.87
C THR A 14 2.70 14.05 -2.86
N VAL A 15 1.54 13.51 -2.49
CA VAL A 15 1.47 12.30 -1.65
C VAL A 15 2.12 11.12 -2.38
N GLU A 16 1.91 11.00 -3.67
CA GLU A 16 2.47 9.94 -4.51
C GLU A 16 4.01 10.01 -4.59
N ASP A 17 4.58 11.22 -4.60
CA ASP A 17 6.04 11.38 -4.52
C ASP A 17 6.58 10.82 -3.20
N ILE A 18 5.87 11.05 -2.08
CA ILE A 18 6.26 10.52 -0.77
C ILE A 18 6.08 9.00 -0.73
N GLN A 19 4.96 8.48 -1.25
CA GLN A 19 4.72 7.04 -1.36
C GLN A 19 5.84 6.34 -2.16
N HIS A 20 6.22 6.92 -3.30
CA HIS A 20 7.33 6.42 -4.11
C HIS A 20 8.66 6.43 -3.34
N ILE A 21 8.95 7.49 -2.58
CA ILE A 21 10.17 7.56 -1.75
C ILE A 21 10.14 6.49 -0.66
N LEU A 22 9.02 6.34 0.06
CA LEU A 22 8.88 5.37 1.15
C LEU A 22 8.92 3.92 0.64
N GLY A 23 8.43 3.67 -0.58
CA GLY A 23 8.53 2.39 -1.28
C GLY A 23 9.86 2.17 -2.02
N SER A 24 10.82 3.11 -1.93
CA SER A 24 12.08 3.01 -2.68
C SER A 24 12.99 1.90 -2.17
N HIS A 25 13.47 1.11 -3.11
CA HIS A 25 14.40 0.01 -2.90
C HIS A 25 15.63 0.10 -3.83
N PHE A 26 16.05 1.32 -4.19
CA PHE A 26 17.08 1.59 -5.22
C PHE A 26 16.64 1.17 -6.62
N ASN A 27 15.34 1.33 -6.90
CA ASN A 27 14.68 0.92 -8.13
C ASN A 27 15.54 1.21 -9.37
N GLU A 28 15.63 0.23 -10.26
CA GLU A 28 16.34 0.32 -11.54
C GLU A 28 17.86 0.60 -11.44
N THR A 29 18.45 0.41 -10.27
CA THR A 29 19.89 0.51 -10.07
C THR A 29 20.52 -0.86 -9.81
N LYS A 30 21.84 -0.97 -9.95
CA LYS A 30 22.56 -2.20 -9.58
C LYS A 30 22.48 -2.55 -8.08
N TYR A 31 22.02 -1.62 -7.24
CA TYR A 31 21.87 -1.78 -5.80
C TYR A 31 20.46 -2.22 -5.40
N ASP A 32 19.59 -2.41 -6.35
CA ASP A 32 18.22 -2.87 -6.14
C ASP A 32 18.21 -4.30 -5.59
N PRO A 33 17.75 -4.52 -4.33
CA PRO A 33 17.75 -5.86 -3.72
C PRO A 33 16.86 -6.86 -4.44
N ILE A 34 15.84 -6.38 -5.16
CA ILE A 34 14.90 -7.21 -5.94
C ILE A 34 15.21 -7.19 -7.44
N GLY A 35 16.22 -6.43 -7.86
CA GLY A 35 16.63 -6.32 -9.26
C GLY A 35 17.58 -7.45 -9.70
N GLU A 36 18.01 -7.39 -10.97
CA GLU A 36 18.88 -8.39 -11.61
C GLU A 36 20.38 -8.16 -11.41
N GLY A 37 20.77 -7.20 -10.57
CA GLY A 37 22.19 -6.86 -10.35
C GLY A 37 22.99 -7.97 -9.66
N ASP A 38 24.34 -7.76 -9.59
CA ASP A 38 25.22 -8.65 -8.85
C ASP A 38 24.79 -8.80 -7.38
N PRO A 39 24.76 -10.03 -6.82
CA PRO A 39 24.32 -10.26 -5.44
C PRO A 39 25.06 -9.47 -4.37
N VAL A 40 26.34 -9.12 -4.60
CA VAL A 40 27.14 -8.29 -3.67
C VAL A 40 26.68 -6.84 -3.72
N ASP A 41 26.45 -6.28 -4.91
CA ASP A 41 25.96 -4.93 -5.08
C ASP A 41 24.54 -4.77 -4.54
N ARG A 42 23.63 -5.72 -4.81
CA ARG A 42 22.25 -5.72 -4.32
C ARG A 42 22.10 -5.74 -2.80
N ARG A 43 23.10 -6.25 -2.08
CA ARG A 43 23.13 -6.31 -0.60
C ARG A 43 23.97 -5.21 0.04
N ARG A 44 24.52 -4.29 -0.77
CA ARG A 44 25.50 -3.31 -0.30
C ARG A 44 24.88 -2.22 0.55
N TYR A 45 23.70 -1.78 0.24
CA TYR A 45 23.02 -0.69 0.92
C TYR A 45 21.64 -1.11 1.40
N ARG A 46 21.21 -0.53 2.52
CA ARG A 46 19.86 -0.70 3.02
C ARG A 46 18.93 0.25 2.29
N SER A 47 17.88 -0.27 1.66
CA SER A 47 16.80 0.51 1.05
C SER A 47 15.93 1.21 2.10
N ILE A 48 15.08 2.14 1.67
CA ILE A 48 14.04 2.76 2.52
C ILE A 48 12.94 1.73 2.80
N SER A 49 12.41 1.12 1.75
CA SER A 49 11.48 0.00 1.87
C SER A 49 12.24 -1.28 2.23
N LEU A 50 11.87 -1.89 3.33
CA LEU A 50 12.48 -3.11 3.88
C LEU A 50 11.44 -4.18 4.10
N SER A 51 11.82 -5.44 3.90
CA SER A 51 10.96 -6.61 4.17
C SER A 51 10.46 -6.73 5.61
N ARG A 52 11.07 -6.07 6.56
CA ARG A 52 10.66 -6.02 7.97
C ARG A 52 9.96 -4.71 8.37
N THR A 53 9.54 -3.90 7.41
CA THR A 53 8.75 -2.70 7.71
C THR A 53 7.34 -3.14 8.07
N ALA A 54 6.92 -2.94 9.30
CA ALA A 54 5.58 -3.32 9.74
C ALA A 54 4.51 -2.29 9.36
N GLN A 55 4.90 -1.03 9.24
CA GLN A 55 3.98 0.08 8.91
C GLN A 55 4.73 1.24 8.29
N SER A 56 4.10 1.87 7.30
CA SER A 56 4.49 3.16 6.73
C SER A 56 3.29 4.11 6.71
N HIS A 57 3.52 5.40 6.98
CA HIS A 57 2.41 6.35 6.96
C HIS A 57 2.83 7.74 6.48
N ILE A 58 1.85 8.50 5.97
CA ILE A 58 2.01 9.88 5.53
C ILE A 58 0.90 10.71 6.19
N LEU A 59 1.27 11.82 6.81
CA LEU A 59 0.32 12.80 7.31
C LEU A 59 0.22 13.95 6.31
N GLN A 60 -0.95 14.08 5.69
CA GLN A 60 -1.22 15.11 4.71
C GLN A 60 -2.09 16.22 5.33
N VAL A 61 -1.65 17.48 5.17
CA VAL A 61 -2.45 18.66 5.53
C VAL A 61 -2.82 19.41 4.26
N ARG A 62 -4.13 19.64 4.05
CA ARG A 62 -4.71 20.32 2.89
C ARG A 62 -5.43 21.59 3.34
N PRO A 63 -4.73 22.76 3.41
CA PRO A 63 -5.26 23.97 4.03
C PRO A 63 -6.57 24.49 3.42
N HIS A 64 -6.84 24.15 2.15
CA HIS A 64 -8.01 24.64 1.41
C HIS A 64 -9.20 23.65 1.42
N ALA A 65 -9.06 22.48 2.00
CA ALA A 65 -10.14 21.48 2.08
C ALA A 65 -10.92 21.70 3.38
N THR A 66 -12.13 22.28 3.28
CA THR A 66 -12.94 22.59 4.45
C THR A 66 -13.47 21.31 5.11
N GLY A 67 -13.13 21.12 6.39
CA GLY A 67 -13.59 19.96 7.19
C GLY A 67 -12.81 18.66 6.94
N THR A 68 -12.09 18.55 5.83
CA THR A 68 -11.33 17.38 5.41
C THR A 68 -9.83 17.65 5.28
N GLN A 69 -9.29 18.62 6.05
CA GLN A 69 -7.93 19.13 5.91
C GLN A 69 -6.87 18.08 6.15
N ALA A 70 -7.07 17.19 7.13
CA ALA A 70 -6.08 16.23 7.56
C ALA A 70 -6.46 14.82 7.10
N ILE A 71 -5.54 14.18 6.39
CA ILE A 71 -5.64 12.78 5.97
C ILE A 71 -4.38 12.05 6.43
N GLN A 72 -4.57 10.91 7.06
CA GLN A 72 -3.52 9.93 7.32
C GLN A 72 -3.58 8.85 6.26
N TRP A 73 -2.45 8.60 5.60
CA TRP A 73 -2.29 7.49 4.66
C TRP A 73 -1.50 6.40 5.37
N ILE A 74 -1.99 5.18 5.34
CA ILE A 74 -1.37 4.02 6.01
C ILE A 74 -1.16 2.90 5.00
N ALA A 75 0.02 2.29 5.03
CA ALA A 75 0.32 1.01 4.41
C ALA A 75 0.97 0.11 5.46
N PHE A 76 0.56 -1.13 5.54
CA PHE A 76 1.21 -2.15 6.37
C PHE A 76 2.16 -3.00 5.53
N GLY A 77 3.03 -3.77 6.21
CA GLY A 77 4.00 -4.60 5.53
C GLY A 77 5.04 -3.82 4.73
N ILE A 78 5.50 -4.41 3.65
CA ILE A 78 6.58 -3.86 2.80
C ILE A 78 6.02 -2.72 1.92
N PRO A 79 6.44 -1.46 2.11
CA PRO A 79 5.85 -0.32 1.38
C PRO A 79 5.98 -0.39 -0.16
N THR A 80 6.91 -1.21 -0.68
CA THR A 80 7.04 -1.47 -2.11
C THR A 80 5.82 -2.19 -2.68
N PHE A 81 5.22 -3.10 -1.89
CA PHE A 81 4.13 -3.99 -2.32
C PHE A 81 2.79 -3.68 -1.65
N SER A 82 2.69 -2.57 -0.91
CA SER A 82 1.48 -2.21 -0.18
C SER A 82 0.88 -0.91 -0.68
N ALA A 83 -0.43 -0.89 -0.89
CA ALA A 83 -1.14 0.33 -1.24
C ALA A 83 -1.39 1.20 0.01
N TYR A 84 -1.19 2.51 -0.11
CA TYR A 84 -1.52 3.45 0.96
C TYR A 84 -3.01 3.75 1.00
N VAL A 85 -3.64 3.47 2.12
CA VAL A 85 -5.07 3.68 2.37
C VAL A 85 -5.28 4.99 3.13
N PRO A 86 -6.10 5.92 2.63
CA PRO A 86 -6.34 7.21 3.28
C PRO A 86 -7.44 7.14 4.33
N PHE A 87 -7.23 7.82 5.46
CA PHE A 87 -8.20 8.03 6.51
C PHE A 87 -8.32 9.51 6.85
N PHE A 88 -9.53 10.04 6.85
CA PHE A 88 -9.81 11.39 7.31
C PHE A 88 -9.64 11.46 8.82
N ALA A 89 -8.81 12.40 9.30
CA ALA A 89 -8.46 12.49 10.72
C ALA A 89 -9.60 13.07 11.59
N ASN A 90 -10.56 13.77 10.99
CA ASN A 90 -11.73 14.31 11.70
C ASN A 90 -12.88 13.29 11.73
N ALA A 91 -12.59 12.08 12.21
CA ALA A 91 -13.53 10.97 12.37
C ALA A 91 -13.57 10.53 13.84
N ASN A 92 -14.67 9.92 14.27
CA ASN A 92 -14.84 9.44 15.64
C ASN A 92 -14.18 8.10 15.89
N ASP A 93 -14.03 7.28 14.86
CA ASP A 93 -13.55 5.92 14.98
C ASP A 93 -12.84 5.43 13.71
N THR A 94 -12.10 4.34 13.85
CA THR A 94 -11.39 3.64 12.78
C THR A 94 -12.07 2.28 12.55
N ASP A 95 -12.01 1.77 11.30
CA ASP A 95 -12.53 0.45 10.96
C ASP A 95 -11.85 -0.65 11.80
N GLU A 96 -12.61 -1.68 12.21
CA GLU A 96 -12.12 -2.75 13.06
C GLU A 96 -10.95 -3.51 12.45
N SER A 97 -10.90 -3.61 11.12
CA SER A 97 -9.79 -4.25 10.40
C SER A 97 -8.44 -3.53 10.56
N TYR A 98 -8.45 -2.28 11.05
CA TYR A 98 -7.25 -1.49 11.38
C TYR A 98 -6.99 -1.39 12.89
N LYS A 99 -7.72 -2.16 13.71
CA LYS A 99 -7.59 -2.22 15.17
C LYS A 99 -7.28 -3.64 15.62
N ASN A 100 -6.79 -3.76 16.85
CA ASN A 100 -6.74 -5.02 17.59
C ASN A 100 -6.17 -6.22 16.80
N VAL A 101 -5.12 -5.98 16.01
CA VAL A 101 -4.50 -7.00 15.17
C VAL A 101 -4.13 -8.24 16.00
N PRO A 102 -4.64 -9.44 15.66
CA PRO A 102 -4.34 -10.66 16.40
C PRO A 102 -2.89 -11.11 16.15
N GLN A 103 -2.36 -11.94 17.04
CA GLN A 103 -1.02 -12.52 16.88
C GLN A 103 -0.95 -13.55 15.75
N THR A 104 -2.09 -14.18 15.43
CA THR A 104 -2.19 -15.16 14.35
C THR A 104 -2.74 -14.49 13.10
N MET A 105 -2.12 -14.77 11.96
CA MET A 105 -2.56 -14.27 10.66
C MET A 105 -4.02 -14.63 10.38
N ASP A 106 -4.75 -13.68 9.85
CA ASP A 106 -6.08 -13.84 9.28
C ASP A 106 -6.24 -12.96 8.02
N PHE A 107 -7.38 -13.08 7.34
CA PHE A 107 -7.70 -12.25 6.18
C PHE A 107 -8.76 -11.17 6.48
N GLU A 108 -8.97 -10.85 7.76
CA GLU A 108 -9.91 -9.81 8.19
C GLU A 108 -9.20 -8.50 8.56
N HIS A 109 -7.94 -8.57 9.02
CA HIS A 109 -7.16 -7.42 9.42
C HIS A 109 -6.21 -6.94 8.30
N ALA A 110 -6.22 -5.64 8.02
CA ALA A 110 -5.43 -5.00 6.98
C ALA A 110 -3.93 -5.32 7.10
N PHE A 111 -3.40 -5.34 8.33
CA PHE A 111 -2.01 -5.69 8.58
C PHE A 111 -1.65 -7.07 7.99
N TRP A 112 -2.47 -8.09 8.27
CA TRP A 112 -2.20 -9.44 7.78
C TRP A 112 -2.48 -9.61 6.29
N LEU A 113 -3.42 -8.83 5.74
CA LEU A 113 -3.64 -8.79 4.30
C LEU A 113 -2.42 -8.25 3.55
N ASP A 114 -1.87 -7.12 3.99
CA ASP A 114 -0.72 -6.49 3.36
C ASP A 114 0.55 -7.33 3.55
N GLU A 115 0.76 -7.91 4.75
CA GLU A 115 1.87 -8.86 5.00
C GLU A 115 1.77 -10.09 4.10
N ALA A 116 0.58 -10.71 3.98
CA ALA A 116 0.38 -11.88 3.11
C ALA A 116 0.64 -11.54 1.64
N LEU A 117 0.14 -10.38 1.17
CA LEU A 117 0.37 -9.92 -0.20
C LEU A 117 1.87 -9.73 -0.46
N ALA A 118 2.56 -9.00 0.43
CA ALA A 118 3.98 -8.72 0.29
C ALA A 118 4.84 -10.00 0.24
N GLU A 119 4.57 -10.96 1.13
CA GLU A 119 5.26 -12.25 1.15
C GLU A 119 5.03 -13.06 -0.14
N ILE A 120 3.80 -13.08 -0.65
CA ILE A 120 3.48 -13.76 -1.91
C ILE A 120 4.20 -13.11 -3.09
N VAL A 121 4.21 -11.78 -3.16
CA VAL A 121 4.85 -11.05 -4.27
C VAL A 121 6.36 -11.15 -4.18
N GLU A 122 6.98 -10.97 -2.99
CA GLU A 122 8.43 -11.08 -2.80
C GLU A 122 8.95 -12.48 -3.17
N ALA A 123 8.21 -13.54 -2.80
CA ALA A 123 8.60 -14.92 -3.10
C ALA A 123 8.58 -15.26 -4.60
N HIS A 124 7.77 -14.56 -5.38
CA HIS A 124 7.55 -14.80 -6.81
C HIS A 124 7.57 -13.53 -7.64
N LEU A 125 8.57 -12.69 -7.39
CA LEU A 125 8.63 -11.34 -7.89
C LEU A 125 8.49 -11.23 -9.42
N THR A 126 9.20 -12.09 -10.17
CA THR A 126 9.17 -12.09 -11.63
C THR A 126 7.77 -12.34 -12.18
N GLU A 127 6.99 -13.16 -11.50
CA GLU A 127 5.67 -13.60 -11.94
C GLU A 127 4.55 -12.67 -11.43
N PHE A 128 4.73 -12.01 -10.27
CA PHE A 128 3.63 -11.35 -9.56
C PHE A 128 3.77 -9.83 -9.44
N ALA A 129 4.98 -9.26 -9.60
CA ALA A 129 5.20 -7.84 -9.41
C ALA A 129 4.37 -6.95 -10.33
N GLU A 130 4.14 -7.37 -11.59
CA GLU A 130 3.33 -6.60 -12.54
C GLU A 130 1.86 -6.49 -12.06
N ASP A 131 1.29 -7.60 -11.59
CA ASP A 131 -0.08 -7.63 -11.04
C ASP A 131 -0.19 -6.73 -9.80
N ASP A 132 0.80 -6.77 -8.91
CA ASP A 132 0.85 -5.97 -7.70
C ASP A 132 1.01 -4.47 -7.99
N PHE A 133 1.95 -4.08 -8.84
CA PHE A 133 2.13 -2.67 -9.21
C PHE A 133 0.93 -2.09 -9.96
N ALA A 134 0.25 -2.91 -10.77
CA ALA A 134 -1.02 -2.51 -11.41
C ALA A 134 -2.11 -2.27 -10.36
N PHE A 135 -2.21 -3.15 -9.35
CA PHE A 135 -3.12 -3.02 -8.23
C PHE A 135 -2.84 -1.73 -7.41
N ILE A 136 -1.59 -1.48 -7.03
CA ILE A 136 -1.22 -0.26 -6.29
C ILE A 136 -1.64 0.99 -7.07
N LYS A 137 -1.42 1.01 -8.39
CA LYS A 137 -1.83 2.13 -9.25
C LYS A 137 -3.35 2.29 -9.31
N GLU A 138 -4.10 1.20 -9.40
CA GLU A 138 -5.56 1.20 -9.36
C GLU A 138 -6.06 1.76 -8.03
N MET A 139 -5.51 1.29 -6.91
CA MET A 139 -5.85 1.75 -5.57
C MET A 139 -5.57 3.24 -5.37
N HIS A 140 -4.43 3.73 -5.85
CA HIS A 140 -4.11 5.17 -5.81
C HIS A 140 -5.08 6.01 -6.65
N SER A 141 -5.54 5.51 -7.78
CA SER A 141 -6.51 6.21 -8.62
C SER A 141 -7.88 6.27 -7.95
N TRP A 142 -8.34 5.13 -7.42
CA TRP A 142 -9.62 5.02 -6.73
C TRP A 142 -9.66 5.87 -5.45
N THR A 143 -8.63 5.80 -4.61
CA THR A 143 -8.57 6.56 -3.34
C THR A 143 -8.56 8.07 -3.59
N ARG A 144 -7.89 8.54 -4.64
CA ARG A 144 -7.95 9.95 -5.05
C ARG A 144 -9.34 10.39 -5.47
N GLN A 145 -10.01 9.58 -6.28
CA GLN A 145 -11.40 9.85 -6.68
C GLN A 145 -12.31 9.88 -5.45
N LYS A 146 -12.19 8.91 -4.55
CA LYS A 146 -12.98 8.84 -3.33
C LYS A 146 -12.77 10.06 -2.43
N ILE A 147 -11.52 10.52 -2.25
CA ILE A 147 -11.23 11.74 -1.51
C ILE A 147 -11.92 12.95 -2.14
N HIS A 148 -11.86 13.08 -3.45
CA HIS A 148 -12.52 14.18 -4.16
C HIS A 148 -14.05 14.16 -3.97
N GLU A 149 -14.68 12.99 -4.07
CA GLU A 149 -16.12 12.81 -3.81
C GLU A 149 -16.49 13.21 -2.37
N VAL A 150 -15.70 12.76 -1.39
CA VAL A 150 -15.90 13.11 0.02
C VAL A 150 -15.74 14.62 0.24
N ASP A 151 -14.74 15.25 -0.36
CA ASP A 151 -14.52 16.69 -0.27
C ASP A 151 -15.75 17.48 -0.77
N LEU A 152 -16.33 17.09 -1.90
CA LEU A 152 -17.53 17.74 -2.45
C LEU A 152 -18.73 17.66 -1.51
N VAL A 153 -18.98 16.46 -0.94
CA VAL A 153 -20.13 16.25 -0.04
C VAL A 153 -19.90 16.95 1.31
N SER A 154 -18.67 16.97 1.80
CA SER A 154 -18.29 17.55 3.09
C SER A 154 -18.60 19.05 3.20
N THR A 155 -18.55 19.78 2.08
CA THR A 155 -18.87 21.22 2.07
C THR A 155 -20.34 21.54 2.40
N GLN A 156 -21.22 20.55 2.34
CA GLN A 156 -22.66 20.70 2.54
C GLN A 156 -23.12 20.26 3.94
N LYS A 157 -22.18 19.82 4.80
CA LYS A 157 -22.48 19.25 6.12
C LYS A 157 -22.18 20.22 7.25
N SER A 158 -22.99 20.16 8.31
CA SER A 158 -22.66 20.80 9.59
C SER A 158 -21.46 20.08 10.24
N ALA A 159 -20.85 20.73 11.26
CA ALA A 159 -19.68 20.15 11.94
C ALA A 159 -19.98 18.79 12.61
N GLU A 160 -21.20 18.63 13.17
CA GLU A 160 -21.62 17.39 13.81
C GLU A 160 -21.83 16.28 12.78
N GLU A 161 -22.59 16.56 11.70
CA GLU A 161 -22.84 15.62 10.61
C GLU A 161 -21.56 15.21 9.87
N LEU A 162 -20.58 16.13 9.81
CA LEU A 162 -19.31 15.89 9.10
C LEU A 162 -18.50 14.78 9.75
N THR A 163 -18.38 14.77 11.07
CA THR A 163 -17.57 13.78 11.79
C THR A 163 -18.11 12.37 11.63
N ASP A 164 -19.44 12.20 11.75
CA ASP A 164 -20.10 10.92 11.54
C ASP A 164 -20.00 10.46 10.08
N PHE A 165 -20.19 11.38 9.14
CA PHE A 165 -19.99 11.12 7.72
C PHE A 165 -18.57 10.66 7.40
N LEU A 166 -17.54 11.34 7.91
CA LEU A 166 -16.15 10.97 7.69
C LEU A 166 -15.80 9.62 8.33
N THR A 167 -16.38 9.32 9.49
CA THR A 167 -16.24 8.02 10.12
C THR A 167 -16.77 6.92 9.19
N GLN A 168 -17.97 7.10 8.65
CA GLN A 168 -18.53 6.16 7.69
C GLN A 168 -17.68 6.05 6.41
N GLN A 169 -17.18 7.18 5.88
CA GLN A 169 -16.33 7.15 4.70
C GLN A 169 -15.00 6.40 4.95
N ASN A 170 -14.40 6.54 6.13
CA ASN A 170 -13.23 5.77 6.53
C ASN A 170 -13.53 4.26 6.56
N HIS A 171 -14.69 3.84 7.09
CA HIS A 171 -15.10 2.44 7.04
C HIS A 171 -15.28 1.93 5.59
N GLU A 172 -15.96 2.69 4.74
CA GLU A 172 -16.14 2.31 3.34
C GLU A 172 -14.80 2.17 2.59
N ILE A 173 -13.87 3.10 2.82
CA ILE A 173 -12.53 3.07 2.24
C ILE A 173 -11.78 1.83 2.71
N ALA A 174 -11.75 1.57 4.02
CA ALA A 174 -11.07 0.41 4.61
C ALA A 174 -11.61 -0.90 4.05
N GLN A 175 -12.93 -1.07 4.04
CA GLN A 175 -13.58 -2.29 3.54
C GLN A 175 -13.31 -2.52 2.05
N TYR A 176 -13.41 -1.48 1.23
CA TYR A 176 -13.11 -1.58 -0.20
C TYR A 176 -11.64 -1.97 -0.44
N CYS A 177 -10.71 -1.29 0.23
CA CYS A 177 -9.29 -1.57 0.07
C CYS A 177 -8.95 -3.01 0.51
N ASN A 178 -9.43 -3.44 1.67
CA ASN A 178 -9.22 -4.80 2.17
C ASN A 178 -9.83 -5.87 1.24
N GLN A 179 -11.01 -5.59 0.69
CA GLN A 179 -11.62 -6.49 -0.29
C GLN A 179 -10.74 -6.62 -1.53
N LYS A 180 -10.24 -5.51 -2.07
CA LYS A 180 -9.37 -5.50 -3.25
C LYS A 180 -8.04 -6.20 -3.00
N THR A 181 -7.43 -6.02 -1.83
CA THR A 181 -6.22 -6.74 -1.44
C THR A 181 -6.48 -8.25 -1.38
N ARG A 182 -7.60 -8.70 -0.77
CA ARG A 182 -8.00 -10.13 -0.80
C ARG A 182 -8.20 -10.67 -2.20
N GLU A 183 -8.88 -9.93 -3.06
CA GLU A 183 -9.08 -10.31 -4.47
C GLU A 183 -7.75 -10.53 -5.19
N LEU A 184 -6.77 -9.63 -4.97
CA LEU A 184 -5.43 -9.78 -5.53
C LEU A 184 -4.72 -11.02 -4.96
N ILE A 185 -4.72 -11.21 -3.64
CA ILE A 185 -4.11 -12.38 -3.00
C ILE A 185 -4.65 -13.67 -3.62
N PHE A 186 -5.97 -13.81 -3.75
CA PHE A 186 -6.58 -15.00 -4.34
C PHE A 186 -6.25 -15.17 -5.82
N LYS A 187 -6.16 -14.07 -6.57
CA LYS A 187 -5.69 -14.08 -7.97
C LYS A 187 -4.26 -14.62 -8.06
N LEU A 188 -3.34 -14.10 -7.21
CA LEU A 188 -1.94 -14.52 -7.22
C LEU A 188 -1.77 -15.97 -6.78
N LEU A 189 -2.51 -16.41 -5.75
CA LEU A 189 -2.51 -17.80 -5.32
C LEU A 189 -3.01 -18.73 -6.42
N THR A 190 -4.08 -18.35 -7.15
CA THR A 190 -4.58 -19.11 -8.30
C THR A 190 -3.51 -19.21 -9.39
N LYS A 191 -2.91 -18.07 -9.78
CA LYS A 191 -1.81 -18.02 -10.75
C LYS A 191 -0.62 -18.88 -10.30
N GLY A 192 -0.30 -18.86 -9.00
CA GLY A 192 0.74 -19.69 -8.40
C GLY A 192 0.48 -21.19 -8.54
N THR A 193 -0.78 -21.64 -8.46
CA THR A 193 -1.11 -23.07 -8.69
C THR A 193 -0.85 -23.49 -10.13
N GLU A 194 -1.06 -22.61 -11.10
CA GLU A 194 -0.78 -22.87 -12.51
C GLU A 194 0.73 -22.91 -12.81
N LEU A 195 1.52 -22.15 -12.03
CA LEU A 195 2.98 -22.10 -12.14
C LEU A 195 3.68 -23.23 -11.37
N SER A 196 2.94 -24.10 -10.68
CA SER A 196 3.50 -25.17 -9.87
C SER A 196 4.38 -26.11 -10.70
N LYS A 197 5.63 -26.30 -10.24
CA LYS A 197 6.61 -27.20 -10.86
C LYS A 197 6.47 -28.67 -10.46
N LEU A 198 5.52 -28.99 -9.59
CA LEU A 198 5.25 -30.36 -9.14
C LEU A 198 4.41 -31.11 -10.20
N THR A 199 4.95 -31.18 -11.40
CA THR A 199 4.43 -32.09 -12.44
C THR A 199 5.14 -33.42 -12.30
N PHE A 200 4.45 -34.42 -11.76
CA PHE A 200 4.94 -35.78 -11.79
C PHE A 200 4.69 -36.35 -13.19
N LYS A 201 5.75 -36.50 -13.97
CA LYS A 201 5.70 -37.40 -15.13
C LYS A 201 5.77 -38.85 -14.61
N MET A 202 4.65 -39.36 -14.14
CA MET A 202 4.56 -40.71 -13.60
C MET A 202 4.45 -41.77 -14.69
N ASP A 203 3.99 -41.39 -15.86
CA ASP A 203 3.85 -42.30 -17.01
C ASP A 203 4.25 -41.55 -18.30
N PRO A 204 5.25 -42.07 -19.05
CA PRO A 204 5.63 -41.48 -20.32
C PRO A 204 4.53 -41.58 -21.39
N ASN A 205 3.43 -42.30 -21.10
CA ASN A 205 2.29 -42.49 -22.01
C ASN A 205 1.04 -41.66 -21.60
N LEU A 206 1.13 -40.79 -20.57
CA LEU A 206 0.09 -39.82 -20.18
C LEU A 206 0.36 -38.45 -20.77
#